data_e7c0bf416fb44dae9d683a99162d0066
#
_entry.id   e7c0bf416fb44dae9d683a99162d0066
#
_cell.length_a   1.000
_cell.length_b   1.000
_cell.length_c   1.000
_cell.angle_alpha   90.00
_cell.angle_beta   90.00
_cell.angle_gamma   90.00
#
_symmetry.space_group_name_H-M   'P 1'
#
loop_
_entity.id
_entity.type
_entity.pdbx_description
1 polymer ?
#
loop_
_entity_poly.entity_id
_entity_poly.type
_entity_poly.pdbx_seq_one_letter_code
_entity_poly.pdbx_strand_id
1 'polypeptide(L)'
;DGSRVDCVELVQTKEMNEVEDHKITVVGPEVDSFEPGSKHSLAYVVEVAGKKMQPDFEPVIERKFHNYINCIEGVYHTGQRDMFRIRISNDAFAAGFRAKHFGEVLYTQVKNEFEAVVDKCQVTVYTDPDECTRMRHEVAIPTFDKRDARLETLTDESVDVYYSRILCQAFSP
;
A
#
# COMPACT_ATOMS: atom_id res chain seq x y z
N ASP A 1 -0.26 22.13 -17.54
CA ASP A 1 0.80 21.28 -17.88
C ASP A 1 0.53 19.87 -17.32
N GLY A 2 -0.02 19.10 -17.42
CA GLY A 2 -0.22 17.73 -16.98
C GLY A 2 0.92 17.06 -16.21
N SER A 3 1.72 17.82 -15.48
CA SER A 3 2.82 17.23 -14.73
C SER A 3 2.28 16.14 -13.79
N ARG A 4 2.82 14.96 -13.96
CA ARG A 4 2.45 13.80 -13.17
C ARG A 4 3.12 13.92 -11.80
N VAL A 5 2.36 13.71 -10.74
CA VAL A 5 2.92 13.52 -9.43
C VAL A 5 3.13 12.03 -9.20
N ASP A 6 4.22 11.67 -8.54
CA ASP A 6 4.51 10.28 -8.27
C ASP A 6 3.74 9.79 -7.05
N CYS A 7 2.95 8.75 -7.27
CA CYS A 7 2.18 8.07 -6.24
C CYS A 7 2.50 6.59 -6.28
N VAL A 8 2.62 5.98 -5.12
CA VAL A 8 2.96 4.55 -5.01
C VAL A 8 2.18 3.93 -3.86
N GLU A 9 1.65 2.75 -4.09
CA GLU A 9 1.22 1.84 -3.02
C GLU A 9 1.94 0.51 -3.23
N LEU A 10 2.54 -0.01 -2.18
CA LEU A 10 3.39 -1.18 -2.28
C LEU A 10 3.31 -2.01 -1.01
N VAL A 11 3.22 -3.33 -1.19
CA VAL A 11 3.37 -4.30 -0.10
C VAL A 11 4.66 -5.06 -0.32
N GLN A 12 5.46 -5.18 0.73
CA GLN A 12 6.70 -5.96 0.71
C GLN A 12 6.71 -6.97 1.83
N THR A 13 7.08 -8.20 1.51
CA THR A 13 7.31 -9.27 2.49
C THR A 13 8.71 -9.14 3.05
N LYS A 14 8.82 -9.12 4.37
CA LYS A 14 10.09 -9.01 5.10
C LYS A 14 10.23 -10.15 6.09
N GLU A 15 11.43 -10.33 6.63
CA GLU A 15 11.66 -11.27 7.72
C GLU A 15 11.05 -10.76 9.01
N MET A 16 10.72 -11.68 9.92
CA MET A 16 10.07 -11.31 11.19
C MET A 16 10.88 -10.31 12.02
N ASN A 17 12.19 -10.39 11.97
CA ASN A 17 13.07 -9.48 12.71
C ASN A 17 13.28 -8.12 12.04
N GLU A 18 12.79 -7.96 10.80
CA GLU A 18 12.90 -6.70 10.06
C GLU A 18 11.67 -5.81 10.22
N VAL A 19 10.59 -6.35 10.78
CA VAL A 19 9.32 -5.63 10.93
C VAL A 19 9.03 -5.38 12.40
N GLU A 20 8.82 -4.11 12.73
CA GLU A 20 8.33 -3.71 14.05
C GLU A 20 6.82 -3.51 13.95
N ASP A 21 6.07 -4.39 14.61
CA ASP A 21 4.61 -4.37 14.49
C ASP A 21 4.01 -3.05 14.98
N HIS A 22 3.07 -2.50 14.20
CA HIS A 22 2.37 -1.24 14.46
C HIS A 22 3.25 0.00 14.38
N LYS A 23 4.44 -0.08 13.79
CA LYS A 23 5.25 1.10 13.56
C LYS A 23 4.73 1.88 12.35
N ILE A 24 4.34 3.12 12.59
CA ILE A 24 3.86 4.03 11.54
C ILE A 24 4.87 5.17 11.42
N THR A 25 5.44 5.34 10.25
CA THR A 25 6.46 6.37 10.00
C THR A 25 6.01 7.29 8.88
N VAL A 26 6.18 8.59 9.05
CA VAL A 26 5.93 9.58 8.00
C VAL A 26 7.27 10.16 7.58
N VAL A 27 7.59 10.08 6.30
CA VAL A 27 8.82 10.61 5.71
C VAL A 27 8.46 11.79 4.83
N GLY A 28 8.81 12.99 5.28
CA GLY A 28 8.51 14.23 4.60
C GLY A 28 7.63 15.16 5.44
N PRO A 29 7.24 16.31 4.85
CA PRO A 29 6.43 17.29 5.58
C PRO A 29 5.02 16.76 5.85
N GLU A 30 4.43 17.19 6.96
CA GLU A 30 3.03 16.90 7.25
C GLU A 30 2.15 17.64 6.25
N VAL A 31 1.11 16.96 5.80
CA VAL A 31 0.12 17.56 4.89
C VAL A 31 -1.09 17.93 5.73
N ASP A 32 -1.34 19.22 5.89
CA ASP A 32 -2.43 19.73 6.72
C ASP A 32 -3.49 20.47 5.90
N SER A 33 -3.26 20.67 4.61
CA SER A 33 -4.24 21.23 3.68
C SER A 33 -3.80 20.98 2.25
N PHE A 34 -4.76 20.91 1.34
CA PHE A 34 -4.50 20.92 -0.10
C PHE A 34 -5.17 22.13 -0.73
N GLU A 35 -4.41 22.91 -1.46
CA GLU A 35 -4.99 23.99 -2.26
C GLU A 35 -5.85 23.37 -3.39
N PRO A 36 -7.00 23.97 -3.73
CA PRO A 36 -7.81 23.48 -4.82
C PRO A 36 -7.00 23.36 -6.14
N GLY A 37 -7.10 22.19 -6.75
CA GLY A 37 -6.39 21.89 -7.98
C GLY A 37 -4.93 21.53 -7.82
N SER A 38 -4.37 21.58 -6.63
CA SER A 38 -3.01 21.15 -6.39
C SER A 38 -2.87 19.64 -6.45
N LYS A 39 -1.66 19.17 -6.74
CA LYS A 39 -1.31 17.75 -6.78
C LYS A 39 -0.19 17.50 -5.78
N HIS A 40 -0.31 16.42 -5.03
CA HIS A 40 0.69 16.05 -4.04
C HIS A 40 1.16 14.63 -4.29
N SER A 41 2.47 14.42 -4.23
CA SER A 41 3.03 13.08 -4.26
C SER A 41 2.73 12.37 -2.94
N LEU A 42 2.44 11.08 -3.01
CA LEU A 42 2.14 10.28 -1.84
C LEU A 42 2.54 8.82 -2.11
N ALA A 43 3.22 8.23 -1.17
CA ALA A 43 3.55 6.81 -1.26
C ALA A 43 3.27 6.13 0.08
N TYR A 44 2.67 4.95 0.03
CA TYR A 44 2.58 4.08 1.20
C TYR A 44 3.28 2.77 0.91
N VAL A 45 4.17 2.40 1.81
CA VAL A 45 4.85 1.11 1.74
C VAL A 45 4.48 0.33 3.00
N VAL A 46 3.80 -0.77 2.80
CA VAL A 46 3.38 -1.67 3.88
C VAL A 46 4.33 -2.87 3.87
N GLU A 47 5.10 -3.00 4.94
CA GLU A 47 6.01 -4.13 5.10
C GLU A 47 5.40 -5.12 6.06
N VAL A 48 5.28 -6.36 5.62
CA VAL A 48 4.60 -7.43 6.36
C VAL A 48 5.51 -8.61 6.58
N ALA A 49 5.32 -9.27 7.70
CA ALA A 49 6.03 -10.49 8.04
C ALA A 49 5.06 -11.46 8.73
N GLY A 50 5.28 -12.75 8.51
CA GLY A 50 4.47 -13.79 9.13
C GLY A 50 4.96 -15.17 8.74
N LYS A 51 4.67 -16.16 9.58
CA LYS A 51 5.07 -17.54 9.33
C LYS A 51 4.46 -18.10 8.05
N LYS A 52 3.25 -17.65 7.71
CA LYS A 52 2.54 -18.09 6.50
C LYS A 52 2.61 -17.05 5.37
N MET A 53 3.23 -15.91 5.60
CA MET A 53 3.32 -14.85 4.61
C MET A 53 4.30 -15.24 3.49
N GLN A 54 3.88 -15.00 2.27
CA GLN A 54 4.67 -15.27 1.06
C GLN A 54 4.54 -14.09 0.10
N PRO A 55 5.55 -13.83 -0.73
CA PRO A 55 5.48 -12.71 -1.70
C PRO A 55 4.28 -12.77 -2.64
N ASP A 56 3.73 -13.93 -2.89
CA ASP A 56 2.54 -14.10 -3.74
C ASP A 56 1.30 -13.42 -3.16
N PHE A 57 1.27 -13.14 -1.86
CA PHE A 57 0.17 -12.41 -1.22
C PHE A 57 0.27 -10.91 -1.39
N GLU A 58 1.43 -10.39 -1.74
CA GLU A 58 1.65 -8.94 -1.83
C GLU A 58 0.62 -8.24 -2.72
N PRO A 59 0.38 -8.68 -3.97
CA PRO A 59 -0.62 -8.02 -4.81
C PRO A 59 -2.05 -8.17 -4.29
N VAL A 60 -2.35 -9.24 -3.58
CA VAL A 60 -3.68 -9.46 -3.00
C VAL A 60 -3.96 -8.44 -1.91
N ILE A 61 -3.00 -8.23 -1.01
CA ILE A 61 -3.12 -7.24 0.07
C ILE A 61 -3.16 -5.83 -0.51
N GLU A 62 -2.30 -5.55 -1.46
CA GLU A 62 -2.15 -4.23 -2.09
C GLU A 62 -3.43 -3.76 -2.77
N ARG A 63 -4.17 -4.67 -3.43
CA ARG A 63 -5.44 -4.35 -4.09
C ARG A 63 -6.53 -3.89 -3.13
N LYS A 64 -6.37 -4.12 -1.85
CA LYS A 64 -7.36 -3.71 -0.85
C LYS A 64 -7.16 -2.27 -0.38
N PHE A 65 -6.01 -1.67 -0.68
CA PHE A 65 -5.67 -0.36 -0.13
C PHE A 65 -6.69 0.71 -0.51
N HIS A 66 -7.13 0.75 -1.77
CA HIS A 66 -8.11 1.74 -2.19
C HIS A 66 -9.43 1.61 -1.42
N ASN A 67 -9.85 0.38 -1.10
CA ASN A 67 -11.05 0.16 -0.29
C ASN A 67 -10.86 0.65 1.14
N TYR A 68 -9.69 0.41 1.72
CA TYR A 68 -9.39 0.85 3.08
C TYR A 68 -9.34 2.37 3.17
N ILE A 69 -8.69 3.00 2.21
CA ILE A 69 -8.57 4.47 2.19
C ILE A 69 -9.93 5.13 1.95
N ASN A 70 -10.77 4.55 1.08
CA ASN A 70 -12.11 5.08 0.81
C ASN A 70 -13.05 4.98 2.01
N CYS A 71 -12.71 4.22 3.05
CA CYS A 71 -13.48 4.22 4.29
C CYS A 71 -13.23 5.45 5.17
N ILE A 72 -12.20 6.25 4.85
CA ILE A 72 -11.90 7.47 5.60
C ILE A 72 -12.84 8.57 5.09
N GLU A 73 -13.61 9.19 6.00
CA GLU A 73 -14.53 10.26 5.64
C GLU A 73 -13.78 11.45 5.03
N GLY A 74 -14.21 11.87 3.84
CA GLY A 74 -13.61 13.00 3.15
C GLY A 74 -12.34 12.64 2.35
N VAL A 75 -12.00 11.37 2.24
CA VAL A 75 -10.85 10.91 1.47
C VAL A 75 -11.33 9.99 0.35
N TYR A 76 -10.89 10.26 -0.86
CA TYR A 76 -11.29 9.50 -2.06
C TYR A 76 -10.04 9.01 -2.79
N HIS A 77 -9.91 7.70 -2.92
CA HIS A 77 -8.78 7.04 -3.59
C HIS A 77 -9.30 6.24 -4.76
N THR A 78 -8.76 6.47 -5.95
CA THR A 78 -9.09 5.72 -7.16
C THR A 78 -7.81 5.23 -7.83
N GLY A 79 -7.85 4.02 -8.39
CA GLY A 79 -6.69 3.40 -9.00
C GLY A 79 -5.90 2.54 -8.03
N GLN A 80 -4.73 2.11 -8.46
CA GLN A 80 -3.87 1.21 -7.68
C GLN A 80 -2.41 1.30 -8.12
N ARG A 81 -1.52 0.71 -7.32
CA ARG A 81 -0.08 0.60 -7.56
C ARG A 81 0.55 1.98 -7.72
N ASP A 82 1.14 2.27 -8.87
CA ASP A 82 1.78 3.53 -9.21
C ASP A 82 0.89 4.46 -10.07
N MET A 83 -0.39 4.08 -10.21
CA MET A 83 -1.37 4.78 -11.04
C MET A 83 -2.65 5.05 -10.26
N PHE A 84 -2.53 5.66 -9.09
CA PHE A 84 -3.72 6.04 -8.33
C PHE A 84 -3.80 7.56 -8.18
N ARG A 85 -4.99 8.01 -7.82
CA ARG A 85 -5.29 9.41 -7.49
C ARG A 85 -5.97 9.45 -6.13
N ILE A 86 -5.66 10.48 -5.37
CA ILE A 86 -6.27 10.68 -4.07
C ILE A 86 -6.77 12.12 -3.96
N ARG A 87 -7.93 12.26 -3.33
CA ARG A 87 -8.51 13.56 -3.01
C ARG A 87 -8.82 13.58 -1.52
N ILE A 88 -8.43 14.64 -0.87
CA ILE A 88 -8.69 14.84 0.56
C ILE A 88 -9.45 16.15 0.70
N SER A 89 -10.63 16.10 1.29
CA SER A 89 -11.44 17.30 1.49
C SER A 89 -10.85 18.20 2.57
N ASN A 90 -11.11 19.49 2.47
CA ASN A 90 -10.72 20.44 3.51
C ASN A 90 -11.38 20.11 4.84
N ASP A 91 -12.61 19.56 4.81
CA ASP A 91 -13.31 19.14 6.01
C ASP A 91 -12.57 18.01 6.73
N ALA A 92 -11.95 17.09 6.00
CA ALA A 92 -11.14 16.04 6.59
C ALA A 92 -9.95 16.61 7.37
N PHE A 93 -9.26 17.58 6.80
CA PHE A 93 -8.16 18.27 7.50
C PHE A 93 -8.65 19.03 8.72
N ALA A 94 -9.79 19.73 8.60
CA ALA A 94 -10.39 20.44 9.71
C ALA A 94 -10.80 19.49 10.84
N ALA A 95 -11.20 18.26 10.50
CA ALA A 95 -11.54 17.22 11.48
C ALA A 95 -10.32 16.53 12.09
N GLY A 96 -9.09 16.88 11.65
CA GLY A 96 -7.86 16.36 12.22
C GLY A 96 -7.13 15.30 11.41
N PHE A 97 -7.58 15.04 10.18
CA PHE A 97 -6.88 14.06 9.32
C PHE A 97 -5.46 14.53 9.03
N ARG A 98 -4.51 13.59 9.12
CA ARG A 98 -3.09 13.84 8.82
C ARG A 98 -2.49 12.62 8.12
N ALA A 99 -1.27 12.78 7.59
CA ALA A 99 -0.60 11.71 6.83
C ALA A 99 -0.48 10.40 7.61
N LYS A 100 -0.22 10.46 8.91
CA LYS A 100 -0.10 9.25 9.74
C LYS A 100 -1.39 8.41 9.76
N HIS A 101 -2.55 9.02 9.52
CA HIS A 101 -3.82 8.30 9.53
C HIS A 101 -3.94 7.31 8.36
N PHE A 102 -3.29 7.58 7.24
CA PHE A 102 -3.17 6.59 6.17
C PHE A 102 -2.50 5.32 6.69
N GLY A 103 -1.38 5.50 7.40
CA GLY A 103 -0.65 4.39 7.98
C GLY A 103 -1.47 3.61 9.00
N GLU A 104 -2.17 4.32 9.89
CA GLU A 104 -3.00 3.67 10.91
C GLU A 104 -4.15 2.86 10.29
N VAL A 105 -4.82 3.41 9.29
CA VAL A 105 -5.91 2.71 8.60
C VAL A 105 -5.38 1.49 7.87
N LEU A 106 -4.28 1.64 7.12
CA LEU A 106 -3.68 0.51 6.39
C LEU A 106 -3.22 -0.58 7.36
N TYR A 107 -2.56 -0.23 8.45
CA TYR A 107 -2.15 -1.19 9.46
C TYR A 107 -3.35 -1.97 10.02
N THR A 108 -4.36 -1.26 10.49
CA THR A 108 -5.51 -1.86 11.14
C THR A 108 -6.26 -2.80 10.20
N GLN A 109 -6.51 -2.36 8.97
CA GLN A 109 -7.26 -3.15 8.00
C GLN A 109 -6.47 -4.37 7.52
N VAL A 110 -5.18 -4.22 7.26
CA VAL A 110 -4.34 -5.35 6.84
C VAL A 110 -4.25 -6.40 7.96
N LYS A 111 -4.01 -5.97 9.18
CA LYS A 111 -3.94 -6.90 10.32
C LYS A 111 -5.25 -7.63 10.55
N ASN A 112 -6.38 -6.97 10.38
CA ASN A 112 -7.69 -7.58 10.58
C ASN A 112 -8.05 -8.53 9.44
N GLU A 113 -7.90 -8.08 8.19
CA GLU A 113 -8.34 -8.88 7.04
C GLU A 113 -7.40 -10.04 6.74
N PHE A 114 -6.11 -9.85 6.93
CA PHE A 114 -5.09 -10.86 6.62
C PHE A 114 -4.45 -11.46 7.88
N GLU A 115 -5.19 -11.54 8.94
CA GLU A 115 -4.75 -12.08 10.24
C GLU A 115 -4.09 -13.46 10.11
N ALA A 116 -4.59 -14.30 9.19
CA ALA A 116 -4.07 -15.65 9.01
C ALA A 116 -2.64 -15.70 8.49
N VAL A 117 -2.18 -14.68 7.77
CA VAL A 117 -0.85 -14.66 7.14
C VAL A 117 0.05 -13.53 7.63
N VAL A 118 -0.50 -12.44 8.14
CA VAL A 118 0.28 -11.28 8.58
C VAL A 118 0.38 -11.28 10.10
N ASP A 119 1.55 -11.60 10.63
CA ASP A 119 1.83 -11.55 12.06
C ASP A 119 2.31 -10.18 12.50
N LYS A 120 3.11 -9.52 11.67
CA LYS A 120 3.64 -8.17 11.93
C LYS A 120 3.46 -7.30 10.70
N CYS A 121 3.15 -6.04 10.93
CA CYS A 121 2.96 -5.06 9.88
C CYS A 121 3.49 -3.70 10.32
N GLN A 122 4.25 -3.05 9.46
CA GLN A 122 4.65 -1.66 9.65
C GLN A 122 4.38 -0.88 8.38
N VAL A 123 4.09 0.40 8.51
CA VAL A 123 3.71 1.25 7.38
C VAL A 123 4.57 2.50 7.37
N THR A 124 5.11 2.83 6.20
CA THR A 124 5.79 4.11 5.98
C THR A 124 4.99 4.90 4.96
N VAL A 125 4.66 6.13 5.31
CA VAL A 125 3.96 7.07 4.43
C VAL A 125 4.96 8.13 4.00
N TYR A 126 5.16 8.27 2.69
CA TYR A 126 6.07 9.25 2.12
C TYR A 126 5.25 10.42 1.56
N THR A 127 5.56 11.62 2.03
CA THR A 127 4.92 12.86 1.58
C THR A 127 5.90 13.77 0.84
N ASP A 128 7.20 13.48 0.92
CA ASP A 128 8.22 14.21 0.20
C ASP A 128 8.22 13.81 -1.27
N PRO A 129 8.11 14.76 -2.24
CA PRO A 129 8.07 14.42 -3.65
C PRO A 129 9.29 13.64 -4.16
N ASP A 130 10.49 13.99 -3.72
CA ASP A 130 11.71 13.30 -4.13
C ASP A 130 11.75 11.86 -3.64
N GLU A 131 11.32 11.64 -2.40
CA GLU A 131 11.23 10.29 -1.83
C GLU A 131 10.16 9.44 -2.53
N CYS A 132 9.02 10.04 -2.90
CA CYS A 132 7.99 9.35 -3.68
C CYS A 132 8.51 8.93 -5.04
N THR A 133 9.23 9.82 -5.74
CA THR A 133 9.85 9.52 -7.02
C THR A 133 10.87 8.40 -6.88
N ARG A 134 11.73 8.48 -5.86
CA ARG A 134 12.73 7.45 -5.59
C ARG A 134 12.09 6.09 -5.33
N MET A 135 11.07 6.04 -4.46
CA MET A 135 10.37 4.81 -4.14
C MET A 135 9.70 4.21 -5.38
N ARG A 136 9.11 5.06 -6.21
CA ARG A 136 8.46 4.58 -7.43
C ARG A 136 9.45 3.93 -8.38
N HIS A 137 10.54 4.61 -8.69
CA HIS A 137 11.49 4.14 -9.71
C HIS A 137 12.46 3.08 -9.21
N GLU A 138 12.92 3.18 -7.96
CA GLU A 138 13.94 2.28 -7.43
C GLU A 138 13.37 1.02 -6.79
N VAL A 139 12.14 1.08 -6.28
CA VAL A 139 11.56 -0.05 -5.52
C VAL A 139 10.26 -0.55 -6.13
N ALA A 140 9.27 0.31 -6.36
CA ALA A 140 7.94 -0.13 -6.76
C ALA A 140 7.90 -0.71 -8.17
N ILE A 141 8.37 0.03 -9.16
CA ILE A 141 8.36 -0.43 -10.56
C ILE A 141 9.15 -1.73 -10.74
N PRO A 142 10.39 -1.86 -10.22
CA PRO A 142 11.10 -3.14 -10.30
C PRO A 142 10.36 -4.29 -9.64
N THR A 143 9.67 -4.05 -8.53
CA THR A 143 8.87 -5.08 -7.86
C THR A 143 7.69 -5.50 -8.73
N PHE A 144 6.97 -4.55 -9.29
CA PHE A 144 5.84 -4.82 -10.16
C PHE A 144 6.26 -5.56 -11.43
N ASP A 145 7.39 -5.18 -12.03
CA ASP A 145 7.93 -5.86 -13.20
C ASP A 145 8.28 -7.31 -12.90
N LYS A 146 8.86 -7.59 -11.74
CA LYS A 146 9.14 -8.95 -11.29
C LYS A 146 7.88 -9.78 -11.13
N ARG A 147 6.84 -9.21 -10.54
CA ARG A 147 5.54 -9.88 -10.37
C ARG A 147 4.93 -10.21 -11.73
N ASP A 148 4.95 -9.26 -12.65
CA ASP A 148 4.38 -9.44 -14.00
C ASP A 148 5.16 -10.51 -14.77
N ALA A 149 6.49 -10.49 -14.72
CA ALA A 149 7.34 -11.48 -15.36
C ALA A 149 7.06 -12.89 -14.80
N ARG A 150 6.87 -13.02 -13.49
CA ARG A 150 6.52 -14.29 -12.87
C ARG A 150 5.19 -14.83 -13.38
N LEU A 151 4.17 -13.97 -13.45
CA LEU A 151 2.84 -14.37 -13.93
C LEU A 151 2.88 -14.83 -15.39
N GLU A 152 3.69 -14.20 -16.23
CA GLU A 152 3.86 -14.57 -17.64
C GLU A 152 4.47 -15.96 -17.82
N THR A 153 5.21 -16.46 -16.82
CA THR A 153 5.81 -17.79 -16.89
C THR A 153 4.88 -18.91 -16.46
N LEU A 154 3.70 -18.59 -15.92
CA LEU A 154 2.77 -19.59 -15.42
C LEU A 154 1.96 -20.20 -16.56
N THR A 155 1.77 -21.53 -16.51
CA THR A 155 0.81 -22.23 -17.39
C THR A 155 -0.60 -22.00 -16.84
N ASP A 156 -1.63 -22.31 -17.63
CA ASP A 156 -3.03 -22.21 -17.17
C ASP A 156 -3.26 -23.01 -15.88
N GLU A 157 -2.71 -24.22 -15.81
CA GLU A 157 -2.80 -25.05 -14.61
C GLU A 157 -2.05 -24.42 -13.43
N SER A 158 -0.87 -23.85 -13.66
CA SER A 158 -0.10 -23.15 -12.62
C SER A 158 -0.82 -21.93 -12.09
N VAL A 159 -1.53 -21.21 -12.96
CA VAL A 159 -2.31 -20.03 -12.57
C VAL A 159 -3.44 -20.44 -11.64
N ASP A 160 -4.17 -21.51 -11.95
CA ASP A 160 -5.25 -22.00 -11.10
C ASP A 160 -4.72 -22.41 -9.71
N VAL A 161 -3.62 -23.12 -9.66
CA VAL A 161 -3.00 -23.53 -8.40
C VAL A 161 -2.51 -22.31 -7.60
N TYR A 162 -1.91 -21.34 -8.28
CA TYR A 162 -1.43 -20.10 -7.65
C TYR A 162 -2.58 -19.34 -6.95
N TYR A 163 -3.67 -19.07 -7.65
CA TYR A 163 -4.79 -18.35 -7.08
C TYR A 163 -5.53 -19.15 -5.99
N SER A 164 -5.69 -20.45 -6.18
CA SER A 164 -6.30 -21.32 -5.16
C SER A 164 -5.48 -21.32 -3.87
N ARG A 165 -4.16 -21.39 -3.97
CA ARG A 165 -3.27 -21.34 -2.81
C ARG A 165 -3.38 -20.01 -2.09
N ILE A 166 -3.35 -18.89 -2.81
CA ILE A 166 -3.45 -17.56 -2.22
C ILE A 166 -4.77 -17.41 -1.46
N LEU A 167 -5.88 -17.72 -2.11
CA LEU A 167 -7.21 -17.60 -1.48
C LEU A 167 -7.34 -18.50 -0.25
N CYS A 168 -6.90 -19.75 -0.37
CA CYS A 168 -6.98 -20.70 0.73
C CYS A 168 -6.14 -20.25 1.93
N GLN A 169 -4.90 -19.80 1.70
CA GLN A 169 -4.01 -19.39 2.79
C GLN A 169 -4.38 -18.03 3.39
N ALA A 170 -4.90 -17.10 2.58
CA ALA A 170 -5.29 -15.77 3.06
C ALA A 170 -6.50 -15.82 4.01
N PHE A 171 -7.42 -16.76 3.79
CA PHE A 171 -8.66 -16.85 4.56
C PHE A 171 -8.75 -18.08 5.49
N SER A 172 -7.73 -18.93 5.49
CA SER A 172 -7.67 -20.06 6.41
C SER A 172 -7.19 -19.63 7.79
N PRO A 173 -7.80 -20.13 8.86
CA PRO A 173 -7.33 -19.87 10.23
C PRO A 173 -5.89 -20.31 10.46
#